data_d1f08f7538186c7ae4a3b712c4693e8d
#
_entry.id   d1f08f7538186c7ae4a3b712c4693e8d
#
_cell.length_a   1.000
_cell.length_b   1.000
_cell.length_c   1.000
_cell.angle_alpha   90.00
_cell.angle_beta   90.00
_cell.angle_gamma   90.00
#
_symmetry.space_group_name_H-M   'P 1'
#
loop_
_entity.id
_entity.type
_entity.pdbx_description
1 polymer ?
#
loop_
_entity_poly.entity_id
_entity_poly.type
_entity_poly.pdbx_seq_one_letter_code
_entity_poly.pdbx_strand_id
1 'polypeptide(L)'
;MGLFKRFLGQTRKPEGFFGKLMLNAMNQGHAALSDWGLSHIEGLSPLVIAELGCGGGRNVRELLRRYPLAKLYAVDYSALAVCRTRAYNKPDIVRGRCRVLKASVQSLPLAASRFDLATAFETVHFWPDLAECFAEVYRILKCGGSFLICNESDGTDAEGLRYERIIDGMHCYTAAELETLLRTAGFSEVRIFRHETKPWLTVLARK
;
A
#
# COMPACT_ATOMS: atom_id res chain seq x y z
N MET A 1 -5.90 28.09 -7.96
CA MET A 1 -5.96 26.60 -7.81
C MET A 1 -7.30 26.26 -7.17
N GLY A 2 -8.21 25.57 -7.88
CA GLY A 2 -9.60 25.39 -7.44
C GLY A 2 -9.69 24.54 -6.17
N LEU A 3 -10.72 24.82 -5.34
CA LEU A 3 -11.00 24.10 -4.08
C LEU A 3 -11.07 22.58 -4.28
N PHE A 4 -11.57 22.14 -5.43
CA PHE A 4 -11.66 20.74 -5.85
C PHE A 4 -10.28 20.07 -6.04
N LYS A 5 -9.32 20.75 -6.72
CA LYS A 5 -7.94 20.22 -6.87
C LYS A 5 -7.24 20.11 -5.51
N ARG A 6 -7.49 21.05 -4.61
CA ARG A 6 -6.96 21.05 -3.24
C ARG A 6 -7.56 19.91 -2.39
N PHE A 7 -8.82 19.56 -2.62
CA PHE A 7 -9.49 18.43 -1.97
C PHE A 7 -8.92 17.10 -2.49
N LEU A 8 -8.80 16.92 -3.81
CA LEU A 8 -8.20 15.71 -4.40
C LEU A 8 -6.72 15.52 -4.02
N GLY A 9 -5.96 16.61 -3.86
CA GLY A 9 -4.58 16.55 -3.36
C GLY A 9 -4.43 15.95 -1.95
N GLN A 10 -5.54 15.85 -1.16
CA GLN A 10 -5.56 15.17 0.14
C GLN A 10 -5.43 13.63 0.01
N THR A 11 -5.62 13.06 -1.17
CA THR A 11 -5.39 11.63 -1.39
C THR A 11 -3.91 11.28 -1.26
N ARG A 12 -3.02 12.14 -1.74
CA ARG A 12 -1.57 11.98 -1.66
C ARG A 12 -1.05 12.19 -0.24
N LYS A 13 -1.36 13.34 0.37
CA LYS A 13 -0.89 13.70 1.72
C LYS A 13 -2.04 14.31 2.52
N PRO A 14 -2.82 13.48 3.22
CA PRO A 14 -3.95 13.99 4.00
C PRO A 14 -3.47 14.85 5.17
N GLU A 15 -4.04 16.08 5.26
CA GLU A 15 -3.76 17.05 6.32
C GLU A 15 -5.04 17.71 6.83
N GLY A 16 -5.09 18.08 8.11
CA GLY A 16 -6.20 18.81 8.72
C GLY A 16 -7.54 18.08 8.69
N PHE A 17 -8.64 18.86 8.73
CA PHE A 17 -10.01 18.32 8.78
C PHE A 17 -10.40 17.58 7.48
N PHE A 18 -10.10 18.14 6.32
CA PHE A 18 -10.39 17.51 5.02
C PHE A 18 -9.61 16.22 4.80
N GLY A 19 -8.36 16.15 5.28
CA GLY A 19 -7.58 14.92 5.26
C GLY A 19 -8.20 13.83 6.12
N LYS A 20 -8.79 14.16 7.27
CA LYS A 20 -9.53 13.17 8.11
C LYS A 20 -10.74 12.60 7.38
N LEU A 21 -11.51 13.47 6.70
CA LEU A 21 -12.68 13.05 5.93
C LEU A 21 -12.26 12.15 4.76
N MET A 22 -11.19 12.52 4.05
CA MET A 22 -10.64 11.75 2.94
C MET A 22 -10.20 10.35 3.40
N LEU A 23 -9.42 10.22 4.48
CA LEU A 23 -9.01 8.92 5.01
C LEU A 23 -10.17 8.01 5.39
N ASN A 24 -11.28 8.57 5.90
CA ASN A 24 -12.48 7.79 6.19
C ASN A 24 -13.18 7.32 4.91
N ALA A 25 -13.29 8.19 3.90
CA ALA A 25 -13.88 7.85 2.61
C ALA A 25 -13.05 6.77 1.89
N MET A 26 -11.72 6.89 1.90
CA MET A 26 -10.80 5.90 1.33
C MET A 26 -10.92 4.54 2.03
N ASN A 27 -11.00 4.51 3.36
CA ASN A 27 -11.19 3.25 4.09
C ASN A 27 -12.46 2.48 3.69
N GLN A 28 -13.54 3.19 3.35
CA GLN A 28 -14.80 2.60 2.93
C GLN A 28 -14.83 2.33 1.42
N GLY A 29 -14.39 3.30 0.62
CA GLY A 29 -14.43 3.22 -0.85
C GLY A 29 -13.56 2.09 -1.41
N HIS A 30 -12.36 1.88 -0.86
CA HIS A 30 -11.44 0.86 -1.35
C HIS A 30 -11.55 -0.50 -0.62
N ALA A 31 -12.58 -0.71 0.20
CA ALA A 31 -12.73 -1.97 0.96
C ALA A 31 -12.82 -3.18 0.04
N ALA A 32 -13.68 -3.13 -0.97
CA ALA A 32 -13.87 -4.23 -1.92
C ALA A 32 -12.63 -4.52 -2.76
N LEU A 33 -11.93 -3.46 -3.22
CA LEU A 33 -10.65 -3.56 -3.91
C LEU A 33 -9.59 -4.26 -3.03
N SER A 34 -9.46 -3.81 -1.78
CA SER A 34 -8.49 -4.38 -0.85
C SER A 34 -8.81 -5.84 -0.53
N ASP A 35 -10.07 -6.20 -0.34
CA ASP A 35 -10.49 -7.58 -0.07
C ASP A 35 -10.21 -8.50 -1.27
N TRP A 36 -10.44 -8.00 -2.49
CA TRP A 36 -10.06 -8.70 -3.72
C TRP A 36 -8.54 -8.87 -3.83
N GLY A 37 -7.74 -7.82 -3.60
CA GLY A 37 -6.28 -7.90 -3.59
C GLY A 37 -5.78 -8.92 -2.56
N LEU A 38 -6.35 -8.91 -1.35
CA LEU A 38 -5.98 -9.84 -0.27
C LEU A 38 -6.37 -11.29 -0.56
N SER A 39 -7.33 -11.58 -1.45
CA SER A 39 -7.68 -12.95 -1.84
C SER A 39 -6.53 -13.67 -2.57
N HIS A 40 -5.64 -12.93 -3.23
CA HIS A 40 -4.50 -13.49 -3.95
C HIS A 40 -3.34 -13.95 -3.04
N ILE A 41 -3.43 -13.70 -1.73
CA ILE A 41 -2.43 -14.12 -0.73
C ILE A 41 -3.00 -15.04 0.36
N GLU A 42 -4.19 -15.59 0.20
CA GLU A 42 -4.83 -16.48 1.20
C GLU A 42 -3.99 -17.72 1.51
N GLY A 43 -3.21 -18.22 0.55
CA GLY A 43 -2.31 -19.35 0.74
C GLY A 43 -1.02 -19.06 1.52
N LEU A 44 -0.76 -17.79 1.88
CA LEU A 44 0.43 -17.40 2.64
C LEU A 44 0.17 -17.46 4.15
N SER A 45 1.23 -17.67 4.92
CA SER A 45 1.19 -17.70 6.39
C SER A 45 2.28 -16.78 6.98
N PRO A 46 2.23 -15.46 6.70
CA PRO A 46 3.26 -14.54 7.15
C PRO A 46 3.21 -14.34 8.67
N LEU A 47 4.39 -14.30 9.30
CA LEU A 47 4.55 -13.98 10.72
C LEU A 47 4.96 -12.53 10.97
N VAL A 48 5.58 -11.90 9.97
CA VAL A 48 5.99 -10.48 10.03
C VAL A 48 5.57 -9.78 8.75
N ILE A 49 4.71 -8.77 8.88
CA ILE A 49 4.08 -8.05 7.76
C ILE A 49 4.48 -6.58 7.82
N ALA A 50 4.77 -5.98 6.64
CA ALA A 50 4.88 -4.55 6.45
C ALA A 50 3.71 -4.04 5.60
N GLU A 51 2.92 -3.09 6.10
CA GLU A 51 1.91 -2.36 5.31
C GLU A 51 2.45 -0.98 4.97
N LEU A 52 2.67 -0.70 3.70
CA LEU A 52 3.37 0.47 3.17
C LEU A 52 2.37 1.46 2.56
N GLY A 53 2.19 2.62 3.20
CA GLY A 53 1.11 3.57 2.90
C GLY A 53 -0.17 3.21 3.64
N CYS A 54 -0.09 3.05 4.96
CA CYS A 54 -1.18 2.48 5.76
C CYS A 54 -2.44 3.36 5.88
N GLY A 55 -2.39 4.63 5.48
CA GLY A 55 -3.52 5.55 5.38
C GLY A 55 -4.41 5.61 6.63
N GLY A 56 -5.67 5.22 6.49
CA GLY A 56 -6.65 5.17 7.59
C GLY A 56 -6.59 3.91 8.46
N GLY A 57 -5.75 2.93 8.12
CA GLY A 57 -5.47 1.73 8.93
C GLY A 57 -6.45 0.56 8.77
N ARG A 58 -7.39 0.61 7.81
CA ARG A 58 -8.34 -0.50 7.57
C ARG A 58 -7.63 -1.79 7.18
N ASN A 59 -6.68 -1.71 6.23
CA ASN A 59 -5.95 -2.88 5.74
C ASN A 59 -5.02 -3.47 6.81
N VAL A 60 -4.44 -2.62 7.68
CA VAL A 60 -3.70 -3.07 8.88
C VAL A 60 -4.56 -3.98 9.75
N ARG A 61 -5.82 -3.56 10.06
CA ARG A 61 -6.75 -4.37 10.84
C ARG A 61 -7.11 -5.67 10.13
N GLU A 62 -7.37 -5.62 8.83
CA GLU A 62 -7.78 -6.78 8.06
C GLU A 62 -6.63 -7.81 7.94
N LEU A 63 -5.40 -7.38 7.71
CA LEU A 63 -4.22 -8.24 7.74
C LEU A 63 -4.02 -8.90 9.11
N LEU A 64 -4.17 -8.16 10.20
CA LEU A 64 -4.05 -8.71 11.56
C LEU A 64 -5.19 -9.68 11.92
N ARG A 65 -6.37 -9.52 11.32
CA ARG A 65 -7.50 -10.45 11.46
C ARG A 65 -7.25 -11.76 10.67
N ARG A 66 -6.75 -11.66 9.44
CA ARG A 66 -6.44 -12.81 8.58
C ARG A 66 -5.25 -13.61 9.10
N TYR A 67 -4.26 -12.93 9.67
CA TYR A 67 -3.03 -13.52 10.20
C TYR A 67 -2.90 -13.30 11.71
N PRO A 68 -3.63 -14.08 12.54
CA PRO A 68 -3.72 -13.82 13.99
C PRO A 68 -2.39 -13.98 14.73
N LEU A 69 -1.43 -14.72 14.19
CA LEU A 69 -0.09 -14.92 14.77
C LEU A 69 0.92 -13.85 14.29
N ALA A 70 0.56 -13.03 13.31
CA ALA A 70 1.47 -12.06 12.72
C ALA A 70 1.72 -10.84 13.62
N LYS A 71 2.94 -10.29 13.49
CA LYS A 71 3.28 -8.92 13.89
C LYS A 71 3.31 -8.04 12.66
N LEU A 72 2.67 -6.86 12.73
CA LEU A 72 2.55 -5.95 11.61
C LEU A 72 3.21 -4.61 11.91
N TYR A 73 3.98 -4.13 10.93
CA TYR A 73 4.59 -2.81 10.91
C TYR A 73 3.92 -1.98 9.81
N ALA A 74 3.13 -0.99 10.22
CA ALA A 74 2.45 -0.07 9.33
C ALA A 74 3.30 1.19 9.14
N VAL A 75 3.51 1.60 7.91
CA VAL A 75 4.33 2.77 7.56
C VAL A 75 3.51 3.75 6.75
N ASP A 76 3.62 5.03 7.08
CA ASP A 76 3.09 6.12 6.27
C ASP A 76 3.93 7.39 6.47
N TYR A 77 4.08 8.19 5.42
CA TYR A 77 4.82 9.45 5.51
C TYR A 77 3.96 10.60 6.09
N SER A 78 2.62 10.48 6.05
CA SER A 78 1.68 11.44 6.62
C SER A 78 1.54 11.23 8.14
N ALA A 79 1.82 12.26 8.92
CA ALA A 79 1.60 12.23 10.36
C ALA A 79 0.12 12.00 10.72
N LEU A 80 -0.82 12.51 9.89
CA LEU A 80 -2.25 12.31 10.09
C LEU A 80 -2.65 10.85 9.86
N ALA A 81 -2.16 10.22 8.79
CA ALA A 81 -2.38 8.80 8.50
C ALA A 81 -1.85 7.92 9.65
N VAL A 82 -0.63 8.17 10.12
CA VAL A 82 -0.04 7.49 11.28
C VAL A 82 -0.92 7.62 12.52
N CYS A 83 -1.40 8.83 12.83
CA CYS A 83 -2.29 9.07 13.97
C CYS A 83 -3.61 8.30 13.83
N ARG A 84 -4.22 8.32 12.64
CA ARG A 84 -5.48 7.60 12.35
C ARG A 84 -5.31 6.10 12.42
N THR A 85 -4.26 5.56 11.81
CA THR A 85 -3.94 4.12 11.87
C THR A 85 -3.71 3.66 13.30
N ARG A 86 -3.01 4.46 14.14
CA ARG A 86 -2.83 4.16 15.57
C ARG A 86 -4.16 4.14 16.32
N ALA A 87 -5.03 5.11 16.10
CA ALA A 87 -6.34 5.15 16.74
C ALA A 87 -7.22 3.95 16.33
N TYR A 88 -7.23 3.64 15.02
CA TYR A 88 -8.04 2.56 14.45
C TYR A 88 -7.60 1.17 14.91
N ASN A 89 -6.29 0.97 15.13
CA ASN A 89 -5.69 -0.32 15.50
C ASN A 89 -5.19 -0.34 16.96
N LYS A 90 -5.70 0.54 17.83
CA LYS A 90 -5.28 0.63 19.24
C LYS A 90 -5.26 -0.71 19.98
N PRO A 91 -6.27 -1.61 19.85
CA PRO A 91 -6.25 -2.89 20.54
C PRO A 91 -5.04 -3.77 20.16
N ASP A 92 -4.67 -3.82 18.88
CA ASP A 92 -3.54 -4.63 18.42
C ASP A 92 -2.19 -4.01 18.76
N ILE A 93 -2.14 -2.67 18.85
CA ILE A 93 -0.94 -1.96 19.34
C ILE A 93 -0.70 -2.28 20.82
N VAL A 94 -1.74 -2.23 21.65
CA VAL A 94 -1.65 -2.55 23.08
C VAL A 94 -1.22 -4.01 23.30
N ARG A 95 -1.69 -4.92 22.45
CA ARG A 95 -1.27 -6.34 22.46
C ARG A 95 0.14 -6.57 21.92
N GLY A 96 0.84 -5.55 21.46
CA GLY A 96 2.19 -5.66 20.86
C GLY A 96 2.23 -6.30 19.47
N ARG A 97 1.07 -6.46 18.80
CA ARG A 97 0.96 -7.04 17.47
C ARG A 97 1.13 -6.03 16.33
N CYS A 98 0.89 -4.75 16.60
CA CYS A 98 0.96 -3.68 15.62
C CYS A 98 1.92 -2.58 16.04
N ARG A 99 2.76 -2.13 15.13
CA ARG A 99 3.61 -0.94 15.29
C ARG A 99 3.40 0.00 14.11
N VAL A 100 3.11 1.28 14.38
CA VAL A 100 2.87 2.29 13.34
C VAL A 100 3.98 3.33 13.35
N LEU A 101 4.63 3.51 12.20
CA LEU A 101 5.82 4.33 12.01
C LEU A 101 5.54 5.45 10.99
N LYS A 102 6.10 6.63 11.23
CA LYS A 102 6.14 7.70 10.23
C LYS A 102 7.47 7.60 9.48
N ALA A 103 7.42 7.24 8.20
CA ALA A 103 8.60 7.16 7.33
C ALA A 103 8.20 7.22 5.86
N SER A 104 9.18 7.51 4.98
CA SER A 104 9.07 7.33 3.54
C SER A 104 9.43 5.90 3.16
N VAL A 105 8.81 5.38 2.09
CA VAL A 105 9.14 4.05 1.54
C VAL A 105 10.54 4.03 0.91
N GLN A 106 11.08 5.18 0.47
CA GLN A 106 12.46 5.27 -0.01
C GLN A 106 13.52 4.96 1.06
N SER A 107 13.15 5.09 2.35
CA SER A 107 14.08 4.85 3.46
C SER A 107 13.29 4.32 4.65
N LEU A 108 13.07 3.01 4.67
CA LEU A 108 12.29 2.34 5.70
C LEU A 108 13.15 2.12 6.97
N PRO A 109 12.72 2.56 8.15
CA PRO A 109 13.39 2.25 9.42
C PRO A 109 13.09 0.81 9.86
N LEU A 110 13.23 -0.13 8.94
CA LEU A 110 12.93 -1.55 9.08
C LEU A 110 14.18 -2.37 8.73
N ALA A 111 14.41 -3.44 9.51
CA ALA A 111 15.56 -4.30 9.30
C ALA A 111 15.47 -5.06 7.97
N ALA A 112 16.64 -5.27 7.33
CA ALA A 112 16.76 -6.10 6.14
C ALA A 112 16.36 -7.56 6.43
N SER A 113 15.86 -8.26 5.43
CA SER A 113 15.55 -9.71 5.45
C SER A 113 14.72 -10.15 6.67
N ARG A 114 13.72 -9.35 7.04
CA ARG A 114 12.90 -9.59 8.24
C ARG A 114 11.44 -9.92 7.95
N PHE A 115 10.89 -9.43 6.84
CA PHE A 115 9.46 -9.49 6.56
C PHE A 115 9.14 -10.66 5.64
N ASP A 116 8.05 -11.38 5.97
CA ASP A 116 7.52 -12.45 5.15
C ASP A 116 6.61 -11.90 4.04
N LEU A 117 5.94 -10.78 4.33
CA LEU A 117 5.01 -10.10 3.42
C LEU A 117 5.16 -8.59 3.55
N ALA A 118 5.22 -7.89 2.43
CA ALA A 118 4.96 -6.46 2.32
C ALA A 118 3.69 -6.24 1.48
N THR A 119 2.90 -5.22 1.82
CA THR A 119 1.67 -4.86 1.09
C THR A 119 1.61 -3.37 0.83
N ALA A 120 1.03 -2.98 -0.31
CA ALA A 120 0.81 -1.61 -0.73
C ALA A 120 -0.54 -1.50 -1.46
N PHE A 121 -1.52 -0.84 -0.84
CA PHE A 121 -2.86 -0.65 -1.40
C PHE A 121 -3.09 0.81 -1.74
N GLU A 122 -3.33 1.13 -3.02
CA GLU A 122 -3.64 2.49 -3.48
C GLU A 122 -2.57 3.53 -3.09
N THR A 123 -1.31 3.17 -3.15
CA THR A 123 -0.24 4.03 -2.64
C THR A 123 0.97 4.15 -3.58
N VAL A 124 1.27 3.13 -4.39
CA VAL A 124 2.46 3.13 -5.27
C VAL A 124 2.45 4.27 -6.28
N HIS A 125 1.28 4.75 -6.68
CA HIS A 125 1.15 5.88 -7.60
C HIS A 125 1.69 7.21 -7.04
N PHE A 126 1.95 7.27 -5.74
CA PHE A 126 2.49 8.46 -5.06
C PHE A 126 3.91 8.28 -4.57
N TRP A 127 4.50 7.09 -4.77
CA TRP A 127 5.85 6.85 -4.30
C TRP A 127 6.85 7.61 -5.18
N PRO A 128 7.77 8.37 -4.57
CA PRO A 128 8.84 8.99 -5.32
C PRO A 128 9.83 7.90 -5.76
N ASP A 129 10.45 8.05 -6.92
CA ASP A 129 11.40 7.07 -7.46
C ASP A 129 11.03 5.61 -7.15
N LEU A 130 10.13 5.05 -7.96
CA LEU A 130 9.56 3.74 -7.69
C LEU A 130 10.61 2.61 -7.71
N ALA A 131 11.71 2.79 -8.46
CA ALA A 131 12.82 1.82 -8.49
C ALA A 131 13.54 1.77 -7.15
N GLU A 132 13.86 2.93 -6.55
CA GLU A 132 14.44 3.02 -5.20
C GLU A 132 13.49 2.43 -4.16
N CYS A 133 12.20 2.77 -4.23
CA CYS A 133 11.19 2.24 -3.31
C CYS A 133 11.09 0.71 -3.40
N PHE A 134 11.10 0.13 -4.60
CA PHE A 134 11.04 -1.32 -4.75
C PHE A 134 12.32 -2.02 -4.29
N ALA A 135 13.49 -1.41 -4.49
CA ALA A 135 14.75 -1.91 -3.93
C ALA A 135 14.71 -1.94 -2.39
N GLU A 136 14.11 -0.93 -1.77
CA GLU A 136 13.95 -0.85 -0.32
C GLU A 136 12.94 -1.89 0.21
N VAL A 137 11.83 -2.13 -0.50
CA VAL A 137 10.91 -3.22 -0.19
C VAL A 137 11.61 -4.58 -0.33
N TYR A 138 12.38 -4.76 -1.40
CA TYR A 138 13.19 -5.98 -1.59
C TYR A 138 14.18 -6.19 -0.45
N ARG A 139 14.86 -5.12 0.01
CA ARG A 139 15.81 -5.19 1.12
C ARG A 139 15.17 -5.72 2.40
N ILE A 140 13.98 -5.25 2.77
CA ILE A 140 13.32 -5.65 4.03
C ILE A 140 12.72 -7.05 3.97
N LEU A 141 12.39 -7.56 2.79
CA LEU A 141 11.83 -8.91 2.64
C LEU A 141 12.88 -10.00 2.88
N LYS A 142 12.45 -11.10 3.48
CA LYS A 142 13.22 -12.35 3.54
C LYS A 142 13.35 -12.96 2.15
N CYS A 143 14.33 -13.85 1.97
CA CYS A 143 14.34 -14.77 0.84
C CYS A 143 13.03 -15.59 0.83
N GLY A 144 12.35 -15.65 -0.31
CA GLY A 144 11.02 -16.24 -0.44
C GLY A 144 9.86 -15.39 0.09
N GLY A 145 10.14 -14.20 0.64
CA GLY A 145 9.12 -13.24 1.05
C GLY A 145 8.38 -12.62 -0.15
N SER A 146 7.17 -12.14 0.08
CA SER A 146 6.28 -11.66 -0.98
C SER A 146 5.96 -10.17 -0.83
N PHE A 147 5.76 -9.48 -1.96
CA PHE A 147 5.27 -8.12 -2.04
C PHE A 147 3.97 -8.06 -2.85
N LEU A 148 2.89 -7.59 -2.22
CA LEU A 148 1.58 -7.39 -2.84
C LEU A 148 1.36 -5.92 -3.12
N ILE A 149 1.08 -5.57 -4.37
CA ILE A 149 0.60 -4.27 -4.81
C ILE A 149 -0.85 -4.44 -5.25
N CYS A 150 -1.75 -3.54 -4.85
CA CYS A 150 -3.15 -3.55 -5.28
C CYS A 150 -3.61 -2.13 -5.59
N ASN A 151 -4.04 -1.89 -6.83
CA ASN A 151 -4.44 -0.60 -7.36
C ASN A 151 -5.83 -0.66 -8.00
N GLU A 152 -6.60 0.42 -7.86
CA GLU A 152 -7.91 0.59 -8.52
C GLU A 152 -7.78 0.83 -10.02
N SER A 153 -6.69 1.48 -10.45
CA SER A 153 -6.35 1.69 -11.87
C SER A 153 -5.30 0.68 -12.34
N ASP A 154 -5.47 0.19 -13.56
CA ASP A 154 -4.49 -0.66 -14.26
C ASP A 154 -3.50 0.13 -15.14
N GLY A 155 -3.54 1.46 -15.05
CA GLY A 155 -2.70 2.38 -15.83
C GLY A 155 -3.18 2.62 -17.26
N THR A 156 -4.29 2.00 -17.70
CA THR A 156 -4.84 2.18 -19.04
C THR A 156 -6.26 2.73 -19.04
N ASP A 157 -6.95 2.69 -17.92
CA ASP A 157 -8.32 3.13 -17.78
C ASP A 157 -8.46 4.67 -17.80
N ALA A 158 -9.56 5.14 -18.38
CA ALA A 158 -9.80 6.57 -18.59
C ALA A 158 -9.94 7.36 -17.28
N GLU A 159 -10.44 6.72 -16.23
CA GLU A 159 -10.66 7.35 -14.92
C GLU A 159 -9.33 7.54 -14.18
N GLY A 160 -8.50 6.53 -14.09
CA GLY A 160 -7.16 6.59 -13.51
C GLY A 160 -6.30 7.64 -14.20
N LEU A 161 -6.26 7.62 -15.55
CA LEU A 161 -5.53 8.62 -16.35
C LEU A 161 -6.09 10.03 -16.21
N ARG A 162 -7.38 10.19 -15.90
CA ARG A 162 -7.98 11.49 -15.55
C ARG A 162 -7.46 11.99 -14.20
N TYR A 163 -7.40 11.13 -13.19
CA TYR A 163 -6.88 11.51 -11.87
C TYR A 163 -5.39 11.82 -11.91
N GLU A 164 -4.60 11.07 -12.67
CA GLU A 164 -3.19 11.36 -12.88
C GLU A 164 -2.96 12.80 -13.39
N ARG A 165 -3.80 13.27 -14.32
CA ARG A 165 -3.72 14.66 -14.85
C ARG A 165 -4.13 15.73 -13.83
N ILE A 166 -4.94 15.40 -12.83
CA ILE A 166 -5.50 16.35 -11.86
C ILE A 166 -4.68 16.38 -10.57
N ILE A 167 -4.15 15.23 -10.14
CA ILE A 167 -3.46 15.07 -8.85
C ILE A 167 -1.95 15.16 -9.08
N ASP A 168 -1.33 16.22 -8.59
CA ASP A 168 0.11 16.44 -8.78
C ASP A 168 0.93 15.31 -8.14
N GLY A 169 1.82 14.70 -8.93
CA GLY A 169 2.71 13.62 -8.50
C GLY A 169 2.03 12.25 -8.35
N MET A 170 0.84 12.07 -8.94
CA MET A 170 0.24 10.77 -9.15
C MET A 170 0.70 10.20 -10.49
N HIS A 171 1.01 8.91 -10.53
CA HIS A 171 1.25 8.17 -11.77
C HIS A 171 0.57 6.80 -11.71
N CYS A 172 -0.30 6.51 -12.69
CA CYS A 172 -0.98 5.23 -12.81
C CYS A 172 -0.11 4.25 -13.59
N TYR A 173 0.57 3.37 -12.90
CA TYR A 173 1.47 2.39 -13.52
C TYR A 173 0.69 1.25 -14.15
N THR A 174 1.10 0.87 -15.36
CA THR A 174 0.63 -0.36 -16.00
C THR A 174 1.26 -1.60 -15.36
N ALA A 175 0.65 -2.76 -15.58
CA ALA A 175 1.21 -4.03 -15.11
C ALA A 175 2.63 -4.29 -15.67
N ALA A 176 2.88 -3.93 -16.94
CA ALA A 176 4.18 -4.12 -17.58
C ALA A 176 5.28 -3.23 -16.95
N GLU A 177 4.95 -1.97 -16.62
CA GLU A 177 5.87 -1.08 -15.93
C GLU A 177 6.19 -1.59 -14.53
N LEU A 178 5.16 -1.99 -13.75
CA LEU A 178 5.35 -2.56 -12.42
C LEU A 178 6.19 -3.85 -12.48
N GLU A 179 5.91 -4.76 -13.42
CA GLU A 179 6.70 -5.98 -13.58
C GLU A 179 8.16 -5.67 -13.91
N THR A 180 8.42 -4.75 -14.83
CA THR A 180 9.78 -4.36 -15.21
C THR A 180 10.54 -3.79 -14.01
N LEU A 181 9.94 -2.88 -13.26
CA LEU A 181 10.56 -2.26 -12.08
C LEU A 181 10.79 -3.27 -10.95
N LEU A 182 9.84 -4.19 -10.71
CA LEU A 182 10.00 -5.25 -9.71
C LEU A 182 11.15 -6.20 -10.08
N ARG A 183 11.24 -6.63 -11.34
CA ARG A 183 12.34 -7.49 -11.80
C ARG A 183 13.69 -6.78 -11.71
N THR A 184 13.74 -5.49 -12.04
CA THR A 184 14.94 -4.66 -11.86
C THR A 184 15.38 -4.56 -10.42
N ALA A 185 14.44 -4.50 -9.48
CA ALA A 185 14.70 -4.50 -8.04
C ALA A 185 15.15 -5.88 -7.50
N GLY A 186 15.08 -6.95 -8.30
CA GLY A 186 15.57 -8.29 -7.96
C GLY A 186 14.50 -9.34 -7.67
N PHE A 187 13.19 -9.00 -7.79
CA PHE A 187 12.12 -9.99 -7.59
C PHE A 187 12.16 -11.07 -8.68
N SER A 188 12.20 -12.34 -8.25
CA SER A 188 12.38 -13.49 -9.12
C SER A 188 11.09 -13.93 -9.83
N GLU A 189 9.95 -13.79 -9.17
CA GLU A 189 8.63 -14.14 -9.70
C GLU A 189 7.70 -12.95 -9.57
N VAL A 190 6.97 -12.62 -10.64
CA VAL A 190 5.96 -11.56 -10.65
C VAL A 190 4.69 -12.11 -11.28
N ARG A 191 3.61 -12.16 -10.50
CA ARG A 191 2.29 -12.61 -10.92
C ARG A 191 1.35 -11.43 -10.99
N ILE A 192 0.61 -11.32 -12.08
CA ILE A 192 -0.31 -10.22 -12.36
C ILE A 192 -1.73 -10.75 -12.35
N PHE A 193 -2.61 -10.09 -11.60
CA PHE A 193 -4.04 -10.39 -11.52
C PHE A 193 -4.82 -9.17 -11.95
N ARG A 194 -5.80 -9.36 -12.83
CA ARG A 194 -6.72 -8.33 -13.31
C ARG A 194 -8.13 -8.72 -12.90
N HIS A 195 -8.90 -7.75 -12.44
CA HIS A 195 -10.31 -7.99 -12.14
C HIS A 195 -11.11 -8.11 -13.46
N GLU A 196 -12.10 -8.99 -13.48
CA GLU A 196 -12.85 -9.32 -14.71
C GLU A 196 -13.61 -8.13 -15.33
N THR A 197 -14.14 -7.25 -14.50
CA THR A 197 -15.04 -6.16 -14.92
C THR A 197 -14.61 -4.76 -14.49
N LYS A 198 -13.57 -4.65 -13.68
CA LYS A 198 -13.05 -3.38 -13.17
C LYS A 198 -11.59 -3.22 -13.55
N PRO A 199 -11.06 -2.00 -13.66
CA PRO A 199 -9.66 -1.76 -13.98
C PRO A 199 -8.73 -2.04 -12.80
N TRP A 200 -9.13 -2.96 -11.90
CA TRP A 200 -8.33 -3.29 -10.73
C TRP A 200 -7.15 -4.18 -11.10
N LEU A 201 -6.02 -3.80 -10.58
CA LEU A 201 -4.75 -4.48 -10.80
C LEU A 201 -4.16 -4.93 -9.47
N THR A 202 -3.82 -6.22 -9.37
CA THR A 202 -3.01 -6.74 -8.27
C THR A 202 -1.75 -7.37 -8.85
N VAL A 203 -0.60 -7.05 -8.25
CA VAL A 203 0.69 -7.63 -8.58
C VAL A 203 1.27 -8.28 -7.33
N LEU A 204 1.62 -9.56 -7.42
CA LEU A 204 2.28 -10.31 -6.36
C LEU A 204 3.69 -10.69 -6.82
N ALA A 205 4.71 -10.11 -6.18
CA ALA A 205 6.11 -10.36 -6.48
C ALA A 205 6.78 -11.16 -5.35
N ARG A 206 7.72 -12.05 -5.69
CA ARG A 206 8.47 -12.89 -4.74
C ARG A 206 9.97 -12.60 -4.82
N LYS A 207 10.57 -12.42 -3.66
CA LYS A 207 12.02 -12.29 -3.51
C LYS A 207 12.74 -13.62 -3.64
#